data_70b74a95909119c56b6b215d5c19702e
#
_entry.id   70b74a95909119c56b6b215d5c19702e
#
_cell.length_a   1.000
_cell.length_b   1.000
_cell.length_c   1.000
_cell.angle_alpha   90.00
_cell.angle_beta   90.00
_cell.angle_gamma   90.00
#
_symmetry.space_group_name_H-M   'P 1'
#
loop_
_entity.id
_entity.type
_entity.pdbx_description
1 polymer ?
#
loop_
_entity_poly.entity_id
_entity_poly.type
_entity_poly.pdbx_seq_one_letter_code
_entity_poly.pdbx_strand_id
1 'polypeptide(L)'
;MKRELTLKLFGPPKVVFQQKDIRFSFSKMEALFYYLAVSGEVNRDEIAGILWGDKENQVARKNLRNTVYQANKIFEGDVIVSPSRSSLALNPELNLSLDVQLFERDPISNLHLYQGDFLEGFYVKDDEDFDQWASRKRSAYKQLYIESCYQKIDKEGLEDPGIESLLHHLVELDEFEEKNYQLLMEYYRVHHQLGKFFETYYKLVDLLDRELNVRPSRVIEELYHSVLEAKRTHKQSNRVNVRELPFFGRKQELSQLEEY
;
A
#
# COMPACT_ATOMS: atom_id res chain seq x y z
N MET A 1 -19.65 16.92 -25.21
CA MET A 1 -18.75 16.67 -24.04
C MET A 1 -18.46 15.17 -23.99
N LYS A 2 -17.22 14.77 -23.77
CA LYS A 2 -16.90 13.35 -23.58
C LYS A 2 -17.54 12.85 -22.28
N ARG A 3 -18.09 11.63 -22.28
CA ARG A 3 -18.69 11.01 -21.11
C ARG A 3 -17.57 10.59 -20.14
N GLU A 4 -17.67 10.99 -18.89
CA GLU A 4 -16.64 10.70 -17.86
C GLU A 4 -16.88 9.33 -17.24
N LEU A 5 -15.81 8.53 -17.15
CA LEU A 5 -15.80 7.22 -16.52
C LEU A 5 -14.58 7.14 -15.59
N THR A 6 -14.83 6.93 -14.32
CA THR A 6 -13.77 6.79 -13.28
C THR A 6 -13.85 5.40 -12.69
N LEU A 7 -12.72 4.70 -12.67
CA LEU A 7 -12.55 3.44 -11.97
C LEU A 7 -11.50 3.60 -10.89
N LYS A 8 -11.83 3.14 -9.69
CA LYS A 8 -10.90 2.94 -8.59
C LYS A 8 -10.83 1.45 -8.35
N LEU A 9 -9.66 0.86 -8.56
CA LEU A 9 -9.42 -0.58 -8.49
C LEU A 9 -8.40 -0.95 -7.41
N PHE A 10 -7.74 0.04 -6.78
CA PHE A 10 -6.98 -0.15 -5.55
C PHE A 10 -7.93 -0.06 -4.35
N GLY A 11 -7.95 -1.13 -3.54
CA GLY A 11 -8.96 -1.37 -2.51
C GLY A 11 -10.25 -1.96 -3.10
N PRO A 12 -11.40 -1.87 -2.39
CA PRO A 12 -12.69 -2.31 -2.89
C PRO A 12 -13.06 -1.57 -4.19
N PRO A 13 -13.32 -2.30 -5.29
CA PRO A 13 -13.47 -1.68 -6.59
C PRO A 13 -14.72 -0.79 -6.66
N LYS A 14 -14.55 0.37 -7.32
CA LYS A 14 -15.62 1.35 -7.49
C LYS A 14 -15.64 1.89 -8.93
N VAL A 15 -16.84 1.96 -9.51
CA VAL A 15 -17.06 2.53 -10.85
C VAL A 15 -18.02 3.70 -10.77
N VAL A 16 -17.60 4.85 -11.29
CA VAL A 16 -18.40 6.07 -11.35
C VAL A 16 -18.53 6.50 -12.80
N PHE A 17 -19.76 6.68 -13.27
CA PHE A 17 -20.05 7.16 -14.62
C PHE A 17 -20.92 8.42 -14.55
N GLN A 18 -20.44 9.51 -15.15
CA GLN A 18 -21.13 10.81 -15.13
C GLN A 18 -21.61 11.20 -13.72
N GLN A 19 -20.70 11.07 -12.73
CA GLN A 19 -20.93 11.37 -11.31
C GLN A 19 -21.92 10.45 -10.59
N LYS A 20 -22.33 9.32 -11.21
CA LYS A 20 -23.21 8.32 -10.60
C LYS A 20 -22.45 7.04 -10.32
N ASP A 21 -22.60 6.48 -9.14
CA ASP A 21 -22.05 5.16 -8.80
C ASP A 21 -22.78 4.08 -9.64
N ILE A 22 -22.01 3.26 -10.33
CA ILE A 22 -22.52 2.15 -11.13
C ILE A 22 -22.53 0.88 -10.29
N ARG A 23 -23.65 0.18 -10.31
CA ARG A 23 -23.78 -1.16 -9.75
C ARG A 23 -24.08 -2.15 -10.85
N PHE A 24 -23.26 -3.16 -10.95
CA PHE A 24 -23.43 -4.22 -11.93
C PHE A 24 -24.43 -5.26 -11.40
N SER A 25 -25.06 -5.97 -12.33
CA SER A 25 -26.10 -6.94 -11.98
C SER A 25 -25.53 -8.29 -11.47
N PHE A 26 -24.29 -8.61 -11.84
CA PHE A 26 -23.60 -9.86 -11.46
C PHE A 26 -22.08 -9.75 -11.63
N SER A 27 -21.34 -10.55 -10.87
CA SER A 27 -19.86 -10.48 -10.76
C SER A 27 -19.09 -10.70 -12.06
N LYS A 28 -19.55 -11.58 -12.97
CA LYS A 28 -18.87 -11.78 -14.27
C LYS A 28 -18.99 -10.55 -15.20
N MET A 29 -19.99 -9.71 -15.02
CA MET A 29 -20.08 -8.43 -15.73
C MET A 29 -19.08 -7.40 -15.18
N GLU A 30 -18.94 -7.34 -13.87
CA GLU A 30 -17.89 -6.53 -13.21
C GLU A 30 -16.50 -6.98 -13.64
N ALA A 31 -16.24 -8.28 -13.59
CA ALA A 31 -14.97 -8.87 -14.00
C ALA A 31 -14.62 -8.53 -15.47
N LEU A 32 -15.57 -8.68 -16.39
CA LEU A 32 -15.40 -8.27 -17.79
C LEU A 32 -15.00 -6.79 -17.88
N PHE A 33 -15.68 -5.94 -17.12
CA PHE A 33 -15.47 -4.50 -17.17
C PHE A 33 -14.09 -4.11 -16.64
N TYR A 34 -13.69 -4.67 -15.49
CA TYR A 34 -12.38 -4.46 -14.89
C TYR A 34 -11.26 -5.02 -15.76
N TYR A 35 -11.46 -6.20 -16.34
CA TYR A 35 -10.47 -6.79 -17.24
C TYR A 35 -10.22 -5.90 -18.47
N LEU A 36 -11.28 -5.41 -19.11
CA LEU A 36 -11.18 -4.49 -20.27
C LEU A 36 -10.53 -3.16 -19.87
N ALA A 37 -10.84 -2.63 -18.69
CA ALA A 37 -10.27 -1.37 -18.23
C ALA A 37 -8.76 -1.45 -18.05
N VAL A 38 -8.27 -2.57 -17.52
CA VAL A 38 -6.84 -2.77 -17.21
C VAL A 38 -6.06 -3.29 -18.43
N SER A 39 -6.65 -4.21 -19.21
CA SER A 39 -5.96 -4.89 -20.32
C SER A 39 -6.13 -4.17 -21.66
N GLY A 40 -7.06 -3.22 -21.77
CA GLY A 40 -7.34 -2.50 -23.01
C GLY A 40 -8.14 -3.34 -24.00
N GLU A 41 -7.72 -3.34 -25.27
CA GLU A 41 -8.33 -4.17 -26.31
C GLU A 41 -7.93 -5.64 -26.14
N VAL A 42 -8.92 -6.53 -26.04
CA VAL A 42 -8.71 -7.97 -25.80
C VAL A 42 -9.45 -8.81 -26.83
N ASN A 43 -8.96 -10.04 -27.06
CA ASN A 43 -9.62 -11.00 -27.93
C ASN A 43 -10.89 -11.56 -27.26
N ARG A 44 -11.99 -11.69 -28.02
CA ARG A 44 -13.29 -12.18 -27.52
C ARG A 44 -13.22 -13.63 -27.02
N ASP A 45 -12.43 -14.46 -27.68
CA ASP A 45 -12.31 -15.87 -27.30
C ASP A 45 -11.46 -16.03 -26.05
N GLU A 46 -10.43 -15.20 -25.90
CA GLU A 46 -9.62 -15.13 -24.68
C GLU A 46 -10.47 -14.76 -23.47
N ILE A 47 -11.19 -13.62 -23.52
CA ILE A 47 -11.99 -13.19 -22.38
C ILE A 47 -13.21 -14.08 -22.13
N ALA A 48 -13.78 -14.71 -23.18
CA ALA A 48 -14.83 -15.71 -23.02
C ALA A 48 -14.29 -16.98 -22.32
N GLY A 49 -13.07 -17.40 -22.62
CA GLY A 49 -12.38 -18.50 -21.95
C GLY A 49 -12.09 -18.19 -20.49
N ILE A 50 -11.58 -16.99 -20.21
CA ILE A 50 -11.30 -16.54 -18.83
C ILE A 50 -12.59 -16.55 -17.98
N LEU A 51 -13.71 -15.98 -18.47
CA LEU A 51 -14.92 -15.79 -17.66
C LEU A 51 -15.92 -16.94 -17.71
N TRP A 52 -15.83 -17.85 -18.69
CA TRP A 52 -16.72 -18.99 -18.87
C TRP A 52 -15.96 -20.23 -19.37
N GLY A 53 -14.74 -20.47 -18.86
CA GLY A 53 -13.90 -21.59 -19.27
C GLY A 53 -14.50 -22.97 -18.95
N ASP A 54 -15.45 -23.03 -18.00
CA ASP A 54 -16.24 -24.21 -17.66
C ASP A 54 -17.35 -24.55 -18.68
N LYS A 55 -17.58 -23.68 -19.67
CA LYS A 55 -18.65 -23.80 -20.66
C LYS A 55 -18.10 -24.14 -22.06
N GLU A 56 -18.92 -24.79 -22.87
CA GLU A 56 -18.61 -24.93 -24.29
C GLU A 56 -18.42 -23.57 -24.99
N ASN A 57 -17.50 -23.49 -25.96
CA ASN A 57 -17.11 -22.25 -26.61
C ASN A 57 -18.31 -21.45 -27.17
N GLN A 58 -19.34 -22.13 -27.72
CA GLN A 58 -20.54 -21.47 -28.24
C GLN A 58 -21.36 -20.81 -27.14
N VAL A 59 -21.46 -21.47 -25.98
CA VAL A 59 -22.18 -20.98 -24.81
C VAL A 59 -21.40 -19.80 -24.19
N ALA A 60 -20.09 -19.92 -24.04
CA ALA A 60 -19.21 -18.87 -23.53
C ALA A 60 -19.32 -17.58 -24.37
N ARG A 61 -19.24 -17.71 -25.70
CA ARG A 61 -19.41 -16.57 -26.63
C ARG A 61 -20.83 -15.96 -26.58
N LYS A 62 -21.88 -16.75 -26.38
CA LYS A 62 -23.23 -16.26 -26.15
C LYS A 62 -23.36 -15.49 -24.88
N ASN A 63 -22.80 -16.01 -23.78
CA ASN A 63 -22.77 -15.35 -22.48
C ASN A 63 -22.03 -14.02 -22.55
N LEU A 64 -20.84 -13.99 -23.16
CA LEU A 64 -20.07 -12.77 -23.37
C LEU A 64 -20.88 -11.71 -24.11
N ARG A 65 -21.56 -12.08 -25.22
CA ARG A 65 -22.42 -11.17 -26.00
C ARG A 65 -23.54 -10.57 -25.16
N ASN A 66 -24.21 -11.42 -24.37
CA ASN A 66 -25.28 -10.98 -23.48
C ASN A 66 -24.76 -10.05 -22.38
N THR A 67 -23.61 -10.34 -21.83
CA THR A 67 -22.95 -9.52 -20.78
C THR A 67 -22.56 -8.15 -21.33
N VAL A 68 -21.97 -8.08 -22.52
CA VAL A 68 -21.66 -6.79 -23.20
C VAL A 68 -22.93 -5.98 -23.43
N TYR A 69 -23.99 -6.62 -23.95
CA TYR A 69 -25.26 -5.93 -24.16
C TYR A 69 -25.84 -5.37 -22.85
N GLN A 70 -25.86 -6.16 -21.80
CA GLN A 70 -26.38 -5.73 -20.49
C GLN A 70 -25.51 -4.63 -19.86
N ALA A 71 -24.18 -4.73 -19.97
CA ALA A 71 -23.28 -3.68 -19.52
C ALA A 71 -23.58 -2.35 -20.24
N ASN A 72 -23.64 -2.36 -21.56
CA ASN A 72 -23.98 -1.15 -22.34
C ASN A 72 -25.34 -0.56 -21.97
N LYS A 73 -26.30 -1.41 -21.61
CA LYS A 73 -27.62 -0.96 -21.14
C LYS A 73 -27.55 -0.23 -19.79
N ILE A 74 -26.71 -0.70 -18.86
CA ILE A 74 -26.50 -0.03 -17.53
C ILE A 74 -25.93 1.38 -17.73
N PHE A 75 -25.00 1.54 -18.68
CA PHE A 75 -24.37 2.83 -18.98
C PHE A 75 -25.18 3.71 -19.97
N GLU A 76 -26.37 3.27 -20.38
CA GLU A 76 -27.22 3.96 -21.35
C GLU A 76 -26.48 4.31 -22.64
N GLY A 77 -25.59 3.44 -23.11
CA GLY A 77 -24.81 3.64 -24.32
C GLY A 77 -23.59 2.73 -24.46
N ASP A 78 -22.89 2.85 -25.57
CA ASP A 78 -21.78 2.01 -25.97
C ASP A 78 -20.51 2.32 -25.12
N VAL A 79 -20.43 1.73 -23.94
CA VAL A 79 -19.24 1.79 -23.08
C VAL A 79 -18.25 0.68 -23.41
N ILE A 80 -18.77 -0.50 -23.79
CA ILE A 80 -17.97 -1.59 -24.36
C ILE A 80 -18.24 -1.63 -25.85
N VAL A 81 -17.19 -1.52 -26.65
CA VAL A 81 -17.25 -1.50 -28.11
C VAL A 81 -16.48 -2.68 -28.71
N SER A 82 -16.68 -2.89 -30.01
CA SER A 82 -15.98 -3.90 -30.80
C SER A 82 -15.10 -3.22 -31.83
N PRO A 83 -13.81 -2.93 -31.52
CA PRO A 83 -12.91 -2.35 -32.52
C PRO A 83 -12.75 -3.23 -33.74
N SER A 84 -12.83 -4.56 -33.55
CA SER A 84 -12.87 -5.54 -34.63
C SER A 84 -13.95 -6.61 -34.41
N ARG A 85 -14.13 -7.54 -35.37
CA ARG A 85 -15.04 -8.70 -35.20
C ARG A 85 -14.60 -9.64 -34.07
N SER A 86 -13.30 -9.69 -33.78
CA SER A 86 -12.68 -10.60 -32.81
C SER A 86 -12.29 -9.94 -31.52
N SER A 87 -12.45 -8.62 -31.33
CA SER A 87 -12.00 -7.90 -30.14
C SER A 87 -13.13 -7.14 -29.44
N LEU A 88 -12.83 -6.83 -28.15
CA LEU A 88 -13.60 -5.95 -27.27
C LEU A 88 -12.66 -4.96 -26.60
N ALA A 89 -13.16 -3.75 -26.37
CA ALA A 89 -12.46 -2.72 -25.61
C ALA A 89 -13.47 -1.80 -24.91
N LEU A 90 -13.03 -1.01 -23.94
CA LEU A 90 -13.78 0.17 -23.51
C LEU A 90 -13.76 1.20 -24.66
N ASN A 91 -14.85 1.95 -24.78
CA ASN A 91 -14.99 2.95 -25.85
C ASN A 91 -13.92 4.04 -25.69
N PRO A 92 -13.03 4.27 -26.68
CA PRO A 92 -11.96 5.26 -26.60
C PRO A 92 -12.46 6.72 -26.59
N GLU A 93 -13.74 6.93 -26.91
CA GLU A 93 -14.36 8.26 -26.79
C GLU A 93 -14.70 8.64 -25.35
N LEU A 94 -14.66 7.69 -24.40
CA LEU A 94 -14.81 7.98 -22.98
C LEU A 94 -13.62 8.75 -22.46
N ASN A 95 -13.88 9.66 -21.51
CA ASN A 95 -12.84 10.25 -20.69
C ASN A 95 -12.60 9.32 -19.50
N LEU A 96 -11.72 8.32 -19.69
CA LEU A 96 -11.41 7.31 -18.70
C LEU A 96 -10.36 7.81 -17.71
N SER A 97 -10.69 7.76 -16.41
CA SER A 97 -9.76 7.91 -15.30
C SER A 97 -9.66 6.57 -14.57
N LEU A 98 -8.49 5.96 -14.56
CA LEU A 98 -8.22 4.67 -13.96
C LEU A 98 -7.02 4.77 -13.02
N ASP A 99 -7.23 4.56 -11.73
CA ASP A 99 -6.20 4.72 -10.70
C ASP A 99 -4.97 3.86 -10.93
N VAL A 100 -5.14 2.58 -11.27
CA VAL A 100 -4.01 1.68 -11.56
C VAL A 100 -3.19 2.15 -12.76
N GLN A 101 -3.81 2.74 -13.80
CA GLN A 101 -3.09 3.26 -14.96
C GLN A 101 -2.35 4.55 -14.64
N LEU A 102 -2.93 5.42 -13.81
CA LEU A 102 -2.26 6.63 -13.33
C LEU A 102 -1.06 6.26 -12.47
N PHE A 103 -1.23 5.26 -11.61
CA PHE A 103 -0.16 4.73 -10.78
C PHE A 103 0.96 4.10 -11.63
N GLU A 104 0.66 3.21 -12.58
CA GLU A 104 1.67 2.60 -13.48
C GLU A 104 2.50 3.65 -14.25
N ARG A 105 1.88 4.78 -14.63
CA ARG A 105 2.54 5.84 -15.40
C ARG A 105 3.59 6.60 -14.60
N ASP A 106 3.30 6.91 -13.35
CA ASP A 106 4.21 7.61 -12.43
C ASP A 106 3.93 7.14 -10.98
N PRO A 107 4.52 6.00 -10.59
CA PRO A 107 4.22 5.39 -9.30
C PRO A 107 4.62 6.28 -8.11
N ILE A 108 5.77 6.95 -8.19
CA ILE A 108 6.31 7.77 -7.08
C ILE A 108 5.37 8.95 -6.78
N SER A 109 4.89 9.65 -7.81
CA SER A 109 3.97 10.79 -7.63
C SER A 109 2.56 10.35 -7.23
N ASN A 110 2.19 9.11 -7.52
CA ASN A 110 0.84 8.58 -7.35
C ASN A 110 0.74 7.50 -6.25
N LEU A 111 1.70 7.41 -5.31
CA LEU A 111 1.65 6.47 -4.19
C LEU A 111 0.33 6.57 -3.40
N HIS A 112 -0.24 7.76 -3.31
CA HIS A 112 -1.50 8.02 -2.61
C HIS A 112 -2.72 7.30 -3.22
N LEU A 113 -2.62 6.81 -4.46
CA LEU A 113 -3.67 6.05 -5.13
C LEU A 113 -3.74 4.60 -4.64
N TYR A 114 -2.63 4.03 -4.16
CA TYR A 114 -2.59 2.67 -3.63
C TYR A 114 -3.18 2.64 -2.21
N GLN A 115 -4.51 2.49 -2.12
CA GLN A 115 -5.26 2.50 -0.86
C GLN A 115 -5.63 1.10 -0.35
N GLY A 116 -5.15 0.07 -1.01
CA GLY A 116 -5.39 -1.33 -0.71
C GLY A 116 -5.03 -2.20 -1.90
N ASP A 117 -5.18 -3.50 -1.76
CA ASP A 117 -4.86 -4.46 -2.83
C ASP A 117 -5.74 -4.25 -4.07
N PHE A 118 -5.19 -4.55 -5.24
CA PHE A 118 -5.94 -4.52 -6.48
C PHE A 118 -7.17 -5.45 -6.43
N LEU A 119 -8.36 -4.90 -6.68
CA LEU A 119 -9.66 -5.58 -6.59
C LEU A 119 -9.87 -6.26 -5.23
N GLU A 120 -9.59 -5.55 -4.13
CA GLU A 120 -9.72 -6.08 -2.78
C GLU A 120 -11.16 -6.50 -2.49
N GLY A 121 -11.32 -7.73 -1.97
CA GLY A 121 -12.64 -8.29 -1.66
C GLY A 121 -13.49 -8.68 -2.87
N PHE A 122 -13.02 -8.44 -4.11
CA PHE A 122 -13.72 -8.88 -5.31
C PHE A 122 -13.18 -10.22 -5.80
N TYR A 123 -14.09 -11.15 -6.03
CA TYR A 123 -13.80 -12.47 -6.64
C TYR A 123 -15.00 -12.93 -7.48
N VAL A 124 -14.74 -13.78 -8.44
CA VAL A 124 -15.78 -14.38 -9.29
C VAL A 124 -15.95 -15.84 -8.91
N LYS A 125 -17.14 -16.21 -8.45
CA LYS A 125 -17.41 -17.59 -8.05
C LYS A 125 -17.19 -18.54 -9.22
N ASP A 126 -16.48 -19.65 -8.97
CA ASP A 126 -16.20 -20.73 -9.93
C ASP A 126 -15.44 -20.23 -11.20
N ASP A 127 -14.51 -19.27 -11.03
CA ASP A 127 -13.75 -18.66 -12.11
C ASP A 127 -12.26 -18.49 -11.73
N GLU A 128 -11.51 -19.60 -11.81
CA GLU A 128 -10.10 -19.65 -11.38
C GLU A 128 -9.20 -18.80 -12.30
N ASP A 129 -9.48 -18.70 -13.58
CA ASP A 129 -8.62 -17.98 -14.55
C ASP A 129 -8.64 -16.47 -14.30
N PHE A 130 -9.83 -15.91 -13.99
CA PHE A 130 -9.95 -14.51 -13.62
C PHE A 130 -9.25 -14.23 -12.30
N ASP A 131 -9.44 -15.10 -11.30
CA ASP A 131 -8.83 -14.93 -9.98
C ASP A 131 -7.30 -15.04 -10.05
N GLN A 132 -6.76 -15.91 -10.92
CA GLN A 132 -5.31 -15.99 -11.18
C GLN A 132 -4.79 -14.71 -11.86
N TRP A 133 -5.53 -14.16 -12.83
CA TRP A 133 -5.17 -12.88 -13.45
C TRP A 133 -5.17 -11.75 -12.43
N ALA A 134 -6.22 -11.64 -11.62
CA ALA A 134 -6.33 -10.63 -10.57
C ALA A 134 -5.21 -10.77 -9.52
N SER A 135 -4.89 -12.00 -9.11
CA SER A 135 -3.80 -12.30 -8.17
C SER A 135 -2.43 -11.88 -8.70
N ARG A 136 -2.15 -12.19 -9.99
CA ARG A 136 -0.89 -11.75 -10.63
C ARG A 136 -0.79 -10.22 -10.68
N LYS A 137 -1.88 -9.53 -11.04
CA LYS A 137 -1.92 -8.07 -11.05
C LYS A 137 -1.76 -7.49 -9.65
N ARG A 138 -2.40 -8.08 -8.64
CA ARG A 138 -2.28 -7.69 -7.23
C ARG A 138 -0.83 -7.76 -6.76
N SER A 139 -0.15 -8.89 -6.99
CA SER A 139 1.26 -9.05 -6.63
C SER A 139 2.17 -8.05 -7.36
N ALA A 140 1.94 -7.83 -8.66
CA ALA A 140 2.72 -6.88 -9.43
C ALA A 140 2.56 -5.42 -8.95
N TYR A 141 1.33 -4.99 -8.65
CA TYR A 141 1.07 -3.65 -8.12
C TYR A 141 1.64 -3.46 -6.70
N LYS A 142 1.51 -4.47 -5.85
CA LYS A 142 2.10 -4.43 -4.50
C LYS A 142 3.63 -4.28 -4.58
N GLN A 143 4.28 -5.07 -5.44
CA GLN A 143 5.72 -4.98 -5.65
C GLN A 143 6.14 -3.59 -6.18
N LEU A 144 5.44 -3.09 -7.20
CA LEU A 144 5.69 -1.76 -7.76
C LEU A 144 5.52 -0.66 -6.70
N TYR A 145 4.51 -0.79 -5.85
CA TYR A 145 4.28 0.15 -4.75
C TYR A 145 5.44 0.16 -3.75
N ILE A 146 5.86 -1.01 -3.28
CA ILE A 146 6.97 -1.16 -2.32
C ILE A 146 8.26 -0.57 -2.90
N GLU A 147 8.59 -0.91 -4.15
CA GLU A 147 9.79 -0.39 -4.83
C GLU A 147 9.74 1.15 -4.96
N SER A 148 8.57 1.70 -5.30
CA SER A 148 8.37 3.13 -5.43
C SER A 148 8.44 3.86 -4.09
N CYS A 149 8.00 3.22 -3.01
CA CYS A 149 8.17 3.73 -1.65
C CYS A 149 9.66 3.85 -1.29
N TYR A 150 10.45 2.82 -1.54
CA TYR A 150 11.90 2.87 -1.29
C TYR A 150 12.59 3.95 -2.12
N GLN A 151 12.25 4.07 -3.40
CA GLN A 151 12.79 5.12 -4.27
C GLN A 151 12.43 6.53 -3.76
N LYS A 152 11.22 6.72 -3.25
CA LYS A 152 10.81 7.98 -2.65
C LYS A 152 11.60 8.30 -1.38
N ILE A 153 11.76 7.30 -0.49
CA ILE A 153 12.55 7.42 0.74
C ILE A 153 14.01 7.77 0.42
N ASP A 154 14.62 7.10 -0.55
CA ASP A 154 16.00 7.36 -0.97
C ASP A 154 16.17 8.77 -1.55
N LYS A 155 15.16 9.28 -2.24
CA LYS A 155 15.18 10.60 -2.89
C LYS A 155 14.93 11.76 -1.90
N GLU A 156 13.98 11.61 -1.00
CA GLU A 156 13.53 12.68 -0.09
C GLU A 156 14.29 12.65 1.24
N GLY A 157 14.82 11.50 1.63
CA GLY A 157 15.55 11.29 2.89
C GLY A 157 14.61 11.08 4.07
N LEU A 158 15.19 10.57 5.16
CA LEU A 158 14.43 10.31 6.40
C LEU A 158 14.15 11.57 7.23
N GLU A 159 14.70 12.73 6.85
CA GLU A 159 14.43 14.03 7.49
C GLU A 159 13.05 14.58 7.12
N ASP A 160 12.45 14.13 6.01
CA ASP A 160 11.14 14.61 5.58
C ASP A 160 10.03 14.00 6.46
N PRO A 161 9.21 14.83 7.15
CA PRO A 161 8.12 14.36 7.99
C PRO A 161 7.05 13.57 7.23
N GLY A 162 6.91 13.78 5.91
CA GLY A 162 5.97 13.05 5.05
C GLY A 162 6.29 11.57 4.89
N ILE A 163 7.52 11.16 5.21
CA ILE A 163 7.97 9.76 5.10
C ILE A 163 7.40 8.86 6.22
N GLU A 164 7.05 9.40 7.39
CA GLU A 164 6.56 8.60 8.52
C GLU A 164 5.36 7.72 8.14
N SER A 165 4.36 8.31 7.48
CA SER A 165 3.16 7.57 7.07
C SER A 165 3.45 6.48 6.04
N LEU A 166 4.42 6.73 5.16
CA LEU A 166 4.87 5.77 4.16
C LEU A 166 5.57 4.56 4.81
N LEU A 167 6.44 4.81 5.79
CA LEU A 167 7.13 3.76 6.53
C LEU A 167 6.16 2.90 7.34
N HIS A 168 5.14 3.50 7.96
CA HIS A 168 4.08 2.74 8.63
C HIS A 168 3.34 1.83 7.66
N HIS A 169 2.96 2.35 6.50
CA HIS A 169 2.26 1.54 5.50
C HIS A 169 3.14 0.40 4.96
N LEU A 170 4.46 0.61 4.78
CA LEU A 170 5.38 -0.48 4.42
C LEU A 170 5.43 -1.59 5.47
N VAL A 171 5.47 -1.24 6.76
CA VAL A 171 5.42 -2.20 7.86
C VAL A 171 4.08 -2.97 7.88
N GLU A 172 2.95 -2.31 7.59
CA GLU A 172 1.63 -2.95 7.52
C GLU A 172 1.49 -3.89 6.31
N LEU A 173 2.10 -3.53 5.17
CA LEU A 173 2.06 -4.34 3.95
C LEU A 173 2.90 -5.62 4.04
N ASP A 174 4.01 -5.57 4.77
CA ASP A 174 4.88 -6.71 5.02
C ASP A 174 5.46 -6.62 6.43
N GLU A 175 4.75 -7.23 7.37
CA GLU A 175 5.08 -7.20 8.79
C GLU A 175 6.34 -8.01 9.16
N PHE A 176 6.82 -8.88 8.26
CA PHE A 176 8.04 -9.67 8.48
C PHE A 176 9.27 -9.10 7.76
N GLU A 177 9.11 -8.04 6.94
CA GLU A 177 10.24 -7.40 6.28
C GLU A 177 10.98 -6.47 7.24
N GLU A 178 12.06 -6.95 7.82
CA GLU A 178 12.86 -6.22 8.83
C GLU A 178 13.43 -4.90 8.32
N LYS A 179 13.66 -4.75 7.00
CA LYS A 179 14.11 -3.49 6.39
C LYS A 179 13.11 -2.35 6.62
N ASN A 180 11.80 -2.66 6.62
CA ASN A 180 10.77 -1.65 6.88
C ASN A 180 10.88 -1.12 8.31
N TYR A 181 11.08 -2.01 9.27
CA TYR A 181 11.31 -1.64 10.68
C TYR A 181 12.62 -0.88 10.87
N GLN A 182 13.70 -1.30 10.21
CA GLN A 182 14.97 -0.59 10.23
C GLN A 182 14.80 0.87 9.79
N LEU A 183 14.17 1.10 8.64
CA LEU A 183 13.93 2.45 8.11
C LEU A 183 13.05 3.28 9.06
N LEU A 184 12.01 2.69 9.64
CA LEU A 184 11.14 3.36 10.60
C LEU A 184 11.88 3.71 11.91
N MET A 185 12.74 2.80 12.42
CA MET A 185 13.59 3.06 13.57
C MET A 185 14.60 4.17 13.27
N GLU A 186 15.25 4.14 12.09
CA GLU A 186 16.18 5.19 11.67
C GLU A 186 15.48 6.55 11.53
N TYR A 187 14.27 6.59 10.98
CA TYR A 187 13.43 7.78 10.93
C TYR A 187 13.20 8.35 12.34
N TYR A 188 12.79 7.52 13.30
CA TYR A 188 12.59 7.98 14.67
C TYR A 188 13.88 8.41 15.37
N ARG A 189 15.01 7.80 15.02
CA ARG A 189 16.34 8.23 15.52
C ARG A 189 16.70 9.62 15.00
N VAL A 190 16.50 9.88 13.70
CA VAL A 190 16.78 11.20 13.08
C VAL A 190 15.89 12.28 13.66
N HIS A 191 14.61 12.00 13.90
CA HIS A 191 13.65 12.92 14.49
C HIS A 191 13.69 12.98 16.03
N HIS A 192 14.69 12.37 16.68
CA HIS A 192 14.86 12.33 18.14
C HIS A 192 13.66 11.75 18.91
N GLN A 193 12.82 10.93 18.25
CA GLN A 193 11.64 10.29 18.84
C GLN A 193 12.00 8.93 19.48
N LEU A 194 12.92 8.95 20.47
CA LEU A 194 13.47 7.72 21.05
C LEU A 194 12.42 6.78 21.66
N GLY A 195 11.28 7.32 22.13
CA GLY A 195 10.15 6.49 22.61
C GLY A 195 9.63 5.57 21.51
N LYS A 196 9.26 6.14 20.36
CA LYS A 196 8.77 5.40 19.20
C LYS A 196 9.83 4.46 18.61
N PHE A 197 11.11 4.87 18.64
CA PHE A 197 12.23 4.01 18.23
C PHE A 197 12.24 2.68 19.00
N PHE A 198 12.22 2.75 20.34
CA PHE A 198 12.24 1.55 21.19
C PHE A 198 10.93 0.75 21.08
N GLU A 199 9.80 1.40 20.96
CA GLU A 199 8.50 0.76 20.74
C GLU A 199 8.50 -0.07 19.45
N THR A 200 9.01 0.51 18.35
CA THR A 200 9.15 -0.18 17.06
C THR A 200 10.04 -1.42 17.16
N TYR A 201 11.18 -1.30 17.84
CA TYR A 201 12.07 -2.44 18.08
C TYR A 201 11.37 -3.56 18.85
N TYR A 202 10.72 -3.25 19.98
CA TYR A 202 10.06 -4.27 20.79
C TYR A 202 8.86 -4.90 20.10
N LYS A 203 8.14 -4.13 19.27
CA LYS A 203 7.07 -4.67 18.42
C LYS A 203 7.60 -5.72 17.44
N LEU A 204 8.74 -5.44 16.80
CA LEU A 204 9.38 -6.41 15.89
C LEU A 204 9.87 -7.65 16.64
N VAL A 205 10.54 -7.47 17.81
CA VAL A 205 11.01 -8.61 18.61
C VAL A 205 9.86 -9.53 19.02
N ASP A 206 8.76 -8.97 19.51
CA ASP A 206 7.57 -9.74 19.92
C ASP A 206 6.93 -10.47 18.74
N LEU A 207 6.83 -9.81 17.59
CA LEU A 207 6.31 -10.41 16.37
C LEU A 207 7.16 -11.60 15.91
N LEU A 208 8.47 -11.42 15.79
CA LEU A 208 9.39 -12.46 15.31
C LEU A 208 9.48 -13.65 16.27
N ASP A 209 9.48 -13.39 17.57
CA ASP A 209 9.49 -14.45 18.60
C ASP A 209 8.17 -15.26 18.55
N ARG A 210 7.03 -14.57 18.55
CA ARG A 210 5.72 -15.22 18.61
C ARG A 210 5.39 -16.01 17.35
N GLU A 211 5.64 -15.45 16.16
CA GLU A 211 5.20 -16.06 14.88
C GLU A 211 6.26 -16.98 14.27
N LEU A 212 7.53 -16.68 14.43
CA LEU A 212 8.64 -17.40 13.77
C LEU A 212 9.64 -18.03 14.75
N ASN A 213 9.57 -17.72 16.04
CA ASN A 213 10.53 -18.14 17.07
C ASN A 213 11.99 -17.82 16.68
N VAL A 214 12.21 -16.62 16.11
CA VAL A 214 13.53 -16.10 15.74
C VAL A 214 13.80 -14.74 16.39
N ARG A 215 15.06 -14.35 16.43
CA ARG A 215 15.48 -13.01 16.86
C ARG A 215 15.61 -12.07 15.67
N PRO A 216 15.52 -10.74 15.89
CA PRO A 216 15.82 -9.77 14.85
C PRO A 216 17.22 -9.96 14.26
N SER A 217 17.39 -9.52 13.03
CA SER A 217 18.67 -9.55 12.35
C SER A 217 19.74 -8.74 13.09
N ARG A 218 21.00 -9.07 12.83
CA ARG A 218 22.13 -8.36 13.40
C ARG A 218 22.10 -6.85 13.15
N VAL A 219 21.63 -6.43 11.99
CA VAL A 219 21.53 -4.99 11.63
C VAL A 219 20.57 -4.26 12.57
N ILE A 220 19.42 -4.84 12.86
CA ILE A 220 18.43 -4.28 13.79
C ILE A 220 18.99 -4.23 15.23
N GLU A 221 19.65 -5.31 15.67
CA GLU A 221 20.25 -5.36 17.01
C GLU A 221 21.38 -4.31 17.16
N GLU A 222 22.25 -4.17 16.17
CA GLU A 222 23.32 -3.16 16.17
C GLU A 222 22.74 -1.74 16.21
N LEU A 223 21.70 -1.46 15.42
CA LEU A 223 21.00 -0.18 15.46
C LEU A 223 20.42 0.12 16.85
N TYR A 224 19.73 -0.85 17.45
CA TYR A 224 19.17 -0.73 18.80
C TYR A 224 20.25 -0.44 19.83
N HIS A 225 21.34 -1.21 19.85
CA HIS A 225 22.43 -1.05 20.81
C HIS A 225 23.15 0.28 20.66
N SER A 226 23.37 0.77 19.44
CA SER A 226 24.00 2.07 19.20
C SER A 226 23.24 3.24 19.84
N VAL A 227 21.91 3.23 19.72
CA VAL A 227 21.05 4.26 20.32
C VAL A 227 20.97 4.12 21.84
N LEU A 228 20.95 2.90 22.35
CA LEU A 228 20.93 2.63 23.80
C LEU A 228 22.22 3.12 24.49
N GLU A 229 23.38 2.89 23.90
CA GLU A 229 24.67 3.36 24.39
C GLU A 229 24.77 4.89 24.37
N ALA A 230 24.38 5.55 23.29
CA ALA A 230 24.33 7.00 23.19
C ALA A 230 23.46 7.62 24.31
N LYS A 231 22.30 7.02 24.60
CA LYS A 231 21.41 7.44 25.71
C LYS A 231 22.07 7.28 27.09
N ARG A 232 22.82 6.20 27.30
CA ARG A 232 23.56 5.97 28.58
C ARG A 232 24.66 6.99 28.76
N THR A 233 25.45 7.27 27.75
CA THR A 233 26.56 8.24 27.79
C THR A 233 26.04 9.65 28.08
N HIS A 234 24.94 10.05 27.45
CA HIS A 234 24.31 11.36 27.67
C HIS A 234 23.77 11.51 29.10
N LYS A 235 23.23 10.43 29.69
CA LYS A 235 22.74 10.43 31.06
C LYS A 235 23.88 10.51 32.10
N GLN A 236 25.05 9.95 31.79
CA GLN A 236 26.24 10.05 32.62
C GLN A 236 26.86 11.45 32.57
N SER A 237 26.96 12.06 31.38
CA SER A 237 27.47 13.42 31.22
C SER A 237 26.63 14.45 31.99
N ASN A 238 25.30 14.35 31.93
CA ASN A 238 24.42 15.23 32.71
C ASN A 238 24.49 15.02 34.22
N ARG A 239 24.86 13.81 34.70
CA ARG A 239 25.07 13.56 36.15
C ARG A 239 26.39 14.14 36.65
N VAL A 240 27.41 14.23 35.81
CA VAL A 240 28.70 14.85 36.17
C VAL A 240 28.51 16.37 36.31
N ASN A 241 27.79 17.00 35.42
CA ASN A 241 27.53 18.45 35.49
C ASN A 241 26.69 18.89 36.72
N VAL A 242 25.84 18.03 37.24
CA VAL A 242 25.09 18.33 38.50
C VAL A 242 25.95 18.26 39.74
N ARG A 243 27.09 17.53 39.70
CA ARG A 243 28.02 17.43 40.82
C ARG A 243 28.99 18.61 40.95
N GLU A 244 29.13 19.43 39.91
CA GLU A 244 30.03 20.60 39.87
C GLU A 244 29.31 21.95 40.07
N LEU A 245 28.01 21.96 40.39
CA LEU A 245 27.36 23.20 40.79
C LEU A 245 27.88 23.59 42.17
N PRO A 246 28.59 24.74 42.30
CA PRO A 246 29.04 25.21 43.63
C PRO A 246 27.80 25.45 44.47
N PHE A 247 27.83 24.93 45.68
CA PHE A 247 26.77 25.06 46.67
C PHE A 247 26.72 26.54 47.12
N PHE A 248 25.85 27.33 46.45
CA PHE A 248 25.60 28.71 46.83
C PHE A 248 24.44 28.76 47.84
N GLY A 249 24.76 29.14 49.07
CA GLY A 249 23.78 29.47 50.09
C GLY A 249 23.85 28.58 51.35
N ARG A 250 23.89 29.23 52.50
CA ARG A 250 23.87 28.72 53.90
C ARG A 250 25.21 28.36 54.51
N LYS A 251 26.26 29.17 54.28
CA LYS A 251 27.50 29.08 55.05
C LYS A 251 27.31 29.35 56.55
N GLN A 252 26.29 30.12 56.94
CA GLN A 252 26.00 30.44 58.34
C GLN A 252 25.27 29.33 59.10
N GLU A 253 24.49 28.50 58.40
CA GLU A 253 23.76 27.39 59.02
C GLU A 253 24.63 26.12 59.13
N LEU A 254 25.66 25.96 58.28
CA LEU A 254 26.63 24.87 58.37
C LEU A 254 27.63 25.10 59.54
N SER A 255 28.06 26.35 59.85
CA SER A 255 28.92 26.64 60.95
C SER A 255 28.25 26.46 62.35
N GLN A 256 26.93 26.48 62.40
CA GLN A 256 26.20 26.17 63.70
C GLN A 256 26.00 24.66 63.90
N LEU A 257 26.27 23.81 62.95
CA LEU A 257 26.24 22.34 63.14
C LEU A 257 27.58 21.72 63.45
N GLU A 258 28.67 22.47 63.30
CA GLU A 258 30.04 22.02 63.73
C GLU A 258 30.39 22.36 65.23
N GLU A 259 29.51 23.05 65.94
CA GLU A 259 29.70 23.41 67.38
C GLU A 259 28.86 22.53 68.33
N TYR A 260 28.32 21.36 67.86
CA TYR A 260 27.66 20.42 68.79
C TYR A 260 28.37 19.07 68.81
#